data_8d5eeb018f6305e8bad487b3da622e20
#
_entry.id   8d5eeb018f6305e8bad487b3da622e20
#
_cell.length_a   1.000
_cell.length_b   1.000
_cell.length_c   1.000
_cell.angle_alpha   90.00
_cell.angle_beta   90.00
_cell.angle_gamma   90.00
#
_symmetry.space_group_name_H-M   'P 1'
#
loop_
_entity.id
_entity.type
_entity.pdbx_description
1 polymer ?
#
loop_
_entity_poly.entity_id
_entity_poly.type
_entity_poly.pdbx_seq_one_letter_code
_entity_poly.pdbx_strand_id
1 'polypeptide(L)'
;MDKRQFLTAAAMLAATPALAQSRKPGTDDLGRRGVEKAKALPRRKARTTKLFLVPPCWANAISVDPAKGFWVQEQRHDGDPEKAWLLDFKTGKVLHTVVTQSKNTSGGVYGGGFLWSGANGISIRNHPDPPVNGIFQTDLNGKQISWRQIPFGPKDDGGSCHGMAWDGSKLWAYANRLEALIRIDPKSWQVDWLIPVTNEIGRLHGITYDNGSIWQVCGTQKPDVIGYDGYTPGLVRYDIKSGKAVEVVDFVPGSCDIHDVTIHNGQLYGVDAGEHPGWPIEDKFARAGFPHLNSPSGGYVFKIDLI
;
A
#
# COMPACT_ATOMS: atom_id res chain seq x y z
N MET A 1 -29.27 6.89 11.31
CA MET A 1 -28.76 5.50 11.24
C MET A 1 -29.52 4.70 12.29
N ASP A 2 -30.21 3.65 11.85
CA ASP A 2 -31.02 2.81 12.73
C ASP A 2 -30.10 1.96 13.63
N LYS A 3 -30.45 1.85 14.92
CA LYS A 3 -29.73 1.02 15.89
C LYS A 3 -29.54 -0.44 15.44
N ARG A 4 -30.39 -0.94 14.56
CA ARG A 4 -30.32 -2.28 13.98
C ARG A 4 -29.14 -2.42 13.01
N GLN A 5 -28.81 -1.40 12.24
CA GLN A 5 -27.66 -1.42 11.33
C GLN A 5 -26.32 -1.39 12.08
N PHE A 6 -26.29 -0.67 13.21
CA PHE A 6 -25.10 -0.64 14.08
C PHE A 6 -24.84 -2.01 14.75
N LEU A 7 -25.91 -2.68 15.20
CA LEU A 7 -25.79 -4.01 15.81
C LEU A 7 -25.38 -5.10 14.79
N THR A 8 -25.82 -4.98 13.54
CA THR A 8 -25.42 -5.92 12.48
C THR A 8 -23.95 -5.75 12.09
N ALA A 9 -23.47 -4.51 12.01
CA ALA A 9 -22.05 -4.23 11.78
C ALA A 9 -21.17 -4.67 12.97
N ALA A 10 -21.63 -4.46 14.19
CA ALA A 10 -20.94 -4.88 15.41
C ALA A 10 -20.90 -6.41 15.56
N ALA A 11 -21.96 -7.11 15.15
CA ALA A 11 -22.03 -8.57 15.20
C ALA A 11 -21.11 -9.23 14.15
N MET A 12 -20.95 -8.63 12.97
CA MET A 12 -19.98 -9.10 11.99
C MET A 12 -18.53 -8.89 12.45
N LEU A 13 -18.28 -7.82 13.20
CA LEU A 13 -16.95 -7.51 13.75
C LEU A 13 -16.58 -8.43 14.94
N ALA A 14 -17.54 -8.91 15.70
CA ALA A 14 -17.29 -9.81 16.81
C ALA A 14 -16.97 -11.27 16.39
N ALA A 15 -17.35 -11.67 15.18
CA ALA A 15 -17.10 -13.02 14.68
C ALA A 15 -15.71 -13.20 14.03
N THR A 16 -15.02 -12.10 13.70
CA THR A 16 -13.74 -12.13 12.98
C THR A 16 -12.49 -12.43 13.83
N PRO A 17 -12.42 -12.14 15.14
CA PRO A 17 -11.22 -12.43 15.92
C PRO A 17 -10.87 -13.92 16.01
N ALA A 18 -11.86 -14.78 15.95
CA ALA A 18 -11.65 -16.23 16.05
C ALA A 18 -11.01 -16.84 14.78
N LEU A 19 -11.21 -16.23 13.61
CA LEU A 19 -10.61 -16.67 12.34
C LEU A 19 -9.16 -16.19 12.19
N ALA A 20 -8.81 -15.04 12.77
CA ALA A 20 -7.45 -14.51 12.71
C ALA A 20 -6.47 -15.27 13.61
N GLN A 21 -6.94 -15.89 14.69
CA GLN A 21 -6.09 -16.61 15.66
C GLN A 21 -5.67 -18.02 15.22
N SER A 22 -6.30 -18.61 14.20
CA SER A 22 -6.02 -19.99 13.79
C SER A 22 -5.01 -20.13 12.65
N ARG A 23 -4.55 -19.03 12.05
CA ARG A 23 -3.64 -19.08 10.90
C ARG A 23 -2.18 -19.18 11.32
N LYS A 24 -1.65 -20.39 11.39
CA LYS A 24 -0.20 -20.59 11.33
C LYS A 24 0.28 -20.21 9.93
N PRO A 25 1.32 -19.36 9.79
CA PRO A 25 1.95 -19.14 8.50
C PRO A 25 2.44 -20.50 7.95
N GLY A 26 1.97 -20.89 6.78
CA GLY A 26 2.45 -22.10 6.11
C GLY A 26 1.46 -23.26 5.98
N THR A 27 0.19 -23.12 6.36
CA THR A 27 -0.80 -24.15 6.06
C THR A 27 -1.39 -23.97 4.67
N ASP A 28 -0.91 -24.78 3.78
CA ASP A 28 -1.00 -24.74 2.31
C ASP A 28 -2.37 -24.68 1.64
N ASP A 29 -3.45 -24.94 2.35
CA ASP A 29 -4.74 -25.19 1.69
C ASP A 29 -5.49 -23.89 1.33
N LEU A 30 -5.35 -22.84 2.13
CA LEU A 30 -5.99 -21.55 1.85
C LEU A 30 -5.22 -20.76 0.78
N GLY A 31 -3.91 -20.81 0.79
CA GLY A 31 -3.09 -20.21 -0.25
C GLY A 31 -3.38 -20.82 -1.64
N ARG A 32 -3.52 -22.13 -1.73
CA ARG A 32 -3.86 -22.81 -2.98
C ARG A 32 -5.25 -22.43 -3.51
N ARG A 33 -6.26 -22.30 -2.66
CA ARG A 33 -7.62 -21.91 -3.07
C ARG A 33 -7.67 -20.47 -3.57
N GLY A 34 -6.87 -19.58 -3.03
CA GLY A 34 -6.80 -18.21 -3.49
C GLY A 34 -6.10 -18.07 -4.83
N VAL A 35 -5.04 -18.81 -5.04
CA VAL A 35 -4.36 -18.88 -6.33
C VAL A 35 -5.30 -19.38 -7.42
N GLU A 36 -6.12 -20.38 -7.13
CA GLU A 36 -7.10 -20.86 -8.10
C GLU A 36 -8.20 -19.84 -8.36
N LYS A 37 -8.70 -19.16 -7.33
CA LYS A 37 -9.65 -18.06 -7.50
C LYS A 37 -9.04 -16.89 -8.29
N ALA A 38 -7.81 -16.52 -8.00
CA ALA A 38 -7.10 -15.49 -8.75
C ALA A 38 -6.85 -15.89 -10.20
N LYS A 39 -6.56 -17.19 -10.47
CA LYS A 39 -6.42 -17.72 -11.83
C LYS A 39 -7.71 -17.65 -12.64
N ALA A 40 -8.87 -17.74 -11.98
CA ALA A 40 -10.17 -17.64 -12.63
C ALA A 40 -10.59 -16.21 -12.99
N LEU A 41 -9.90 -15.19 -12.46
CA LEU A 41 -10.21 -13.80 -12.79
C LEU A 41 -9.71 -13.42 -14.19
N PRO A 42 -10.38 -12.50 -14.88
CA PRO A 42 -9.86 -11.88 -16.09
C PRO A 42 -8.46 -11.36 -15.86
N ARG A 43 -7.57 -11.59 -16.82
CA ARG A 43 -6.15 -11.22 -16.72
C ARG A 43 -5.74 -10.35 -17.88
N ARG A 44 -5.00 -9.30 -17.56
CA ARG A 44 -4.27 -8.47 -18.53
C ARG A 44 -2.79 -8.48 -18.19
N LYS A 45 -2.00 -8.00 -19.11
CA LYS A 45 -0.58 -7.73 -18.88
C LYS A 45 -0.34 -6.24 -18.70
N ALA A 46 0.75 -5.92 -18.04
CA ALA A 46 1.23 -4.54 -17.95
C ALA A 46 2.73 -4.48 -18.16
N ARG A 47 3.19 -3.32 -18.60
CA ARG A 47 4.59 -2.97 -18.73
C ARG A 47 4.87 -1.69 -17.97
N THR A 48 6.02 -1.62 -17.33
CA THR A 48 6.49 -0.40 -16.68
C THR A 48 7.49 0.33 -17.54
N THR A 49 7.42 1.66 -17.54
CA THR A 49 8.41 2.56 -18.15
C THR A 49 8.92 3.51 -17.08
N LYS A 50 10.22 3.46 -16.79
CA LYS A 50 10.87 4.35 -15.83
C LYS A 50 10.78 5.80 -16.32
N LEU A 51 10.40 6.70 -15.42
CA LEU A 51 10.32 8.12 -15.69
C LEU A 51 11.52 8.87 -15.10
N PHE A 52 11.66 8.84 -13.79
CA PHE A 52 12.75 9.50 -13.07
C PHE A 52 12.98 8.85 -11.71
N LEU A 53 14.17 9.08 -11.16
CA LEU A 53 14.52 8.67 -9.81
C LEU A 53 13.81 9.55 -8.77
N VAL A 54 13.38 8.93 -7.68
CA VAL A 54 13.00 9.64 -6.46
C VAL A 54 14.25 10.02 -5.65
N PRO A 55 14.15 10.92 -4.68
CA PRO A 55 15.22 11.14 -3.71
C PRO A 55 15.68 9.83 -3.06
N PRO A 56 16.95 9.71 -2.62
CA PRO A 56 17.47 8.51 -1.99
C PRO A 56 16.64 8.13 -0.77
N CYS A 57 15.85 7.07 -0.89
CA CYS A 57 14.96 6.58 0.15
C CYS A 57 14.39 5.21 -0.21
N TRP A 58 13.75 4.58 0.74
CA TRP A 58 12.81 3.50 0.47
C TRP A 58 11.44 4.10 0.16
N ALA A 59 11.16 4.34 -1.12
CA ALA A 59 9.90 4.91 -1.56
C ALA A 59 8.78 3.87 -1.42
N ASN A 60 7.86 4.09 -0.51
CA ASN A 60 6.83 3.10 -0.19
C ASN A 60 5.40 3.62 -0.39
N ALA A 61 5.23 4.86 -0.78
CA ALA A 61 3.93 5.38 -1.18
C ALA A 61 4.06 6.42 -2.29
N ILE A 62 3.09 6.42 -3.20
CA ILE A 62 2.95 7.43 -4.25
C ILE A 62 1.50 7.88 -4.36
N SER A 63 1.30 9.18 -4.51
CA SER A 63 -0.01 9.78 -4.78
C SER A 63 0.12 11.02 -5.65
N VAL A 64 -0.99 11.63 -6.02
CA VAL A 64 -1.01 12.76 -6.94
C VAL A 64 -1.56 14.01 -6.27
N ASP A 65 -0.84 15.12 -6.36
CA ASP A 65 -1.41 16.46 -6.37
C ASP A 65 -1.72 16.81 -7.83
N PRO A 66 -2.99 16.81 -8.27
CA PRO A 66 -3.33 16.92 -9.69
C PRO A 66 -2.88 18.24 -10.32
N ALA A 67 -2.61 19.25 -9.51
CA ALA A 67 -2.16 20.56 -9.98
C ALA A 67 -0.62 20.67 -10.08
N LYS A 68 0.13 19.81 -9.40
CA LYS A 68 1.56 20.04 -9.20
C LYS A 68 2.48 18.86 -9.53
N GLY A 69 2.13 17.64 -9.11
CA GLY A 69 3.06 16.53 -9.26
C GLY A 69 2.72 15.29 -8.45
N PHE A 70 3.72 14.42 -8.31
CA PHE A 70 3.61 13.22 -7.49
C PHE A 70 4.13 13.49 -6.08
N TRP A 71 3.34 13.12 -5.08
CA TRP A 71 3.84 12.94 -3.72
C TRP A 71 4.41 11.53 -3.58
N VAL A 72 5.64 11.43 -3.11
CA VAL A 72 6.29 10.17 -2.75
C VAL A 72 6.62 10.23 -1.27
N GLN A 73 6.27 9.19 -0.51
CA GLN A 73 6.60 9.09 0.91
C GLN A 73 7.57 7.94 1.14
N GLU A 74 8.57 8.20 1.99
CA GLU A 74 9.54 7.18 2.36
C GLU A 74 9.07 6.33 3.54
N GLN A 75 9.61 5.13 3.61
CA GLN A 75 9.57 4.28 4.78
C GLN A 75 10.96 4.24 5.42
N ARG A 76 11.01 4.34 6.75
CA ARG A 76 12.23 4.15 7.52
C ARG A 76 11.99 3.20 8.69
N HIS A 77 12.98 2.34 8.94
CA HIS A 77 12.93 1.41 10.08
C HIS A 77 13.84 1.83 11.24
N ASP A 78 14.68 2.83 11.03
CA ASP A 78 15.66 3.30 12.00
C ASP A 78 15.09 4.28 13.05
N GLY A 79 13.82 4.66 12.90
CA GLY A 79 13.17 5.61 13.81
C GLY A 79 13.44 7.08 13.51
N ASP A 80 14.28 7.38 12.54
CA ASP A 80 14.47 8.74 12.05
C ASP A 80 13.18 9.32 11.46
N PRO A 81 13.03 10.66 11.42
CA PRO A 81 11.90 11.31 10.76
C PRO A 81 11.78 10.91 9.30
N GLU A 82 10.60 10.55 8.89
CA GLU A 82 10.26 10.22 7.49
C GLU A 82 9.92 11.48 6.70
N LYS A 83 10.13 11.44 5.40
CA LYS A 83 9.88 12.54 4.49
C LYS A 83 8.87 12.17 3.42
N ALA A 84 8.15 13.18 2.97
CA ALA A 84 7.36 13.15 1.75
C ALA A 84 7.87 14.24 0.81
N TRP A 85 8.02 13.91 -0.47
CA TRP A 85 8.46 14.84 -1.51
C TRP A 85 7.38 15.02 -2.55
N LEU A 86 7.12 16.27 -2.90
CA LEU A 86 6.36 16.60 -4.10
C LEU A 86 7.33 16.70 -5.27
N LEU A 87 7.14 15.86 -6.27
CA LEU A 87 7.99 15.76 -7.44
C LEU A 87 7.26 16.27 -8.67
N ASP A 88 7.91 17.09 -9.47
CA ASP A 88 7.37 17.55 -10.74
C ASP A 88 7.03 16.38 -11.68
N PHE A 89 5.88 16.41 -12.33
CA PHE A 89 5.38 15.33 -13.19
C PHE A 89 6.32 14.90 -14.31
N LYS A 90 7.07 15.85 -14.87
CA LYS A 90 7.89 15.62 -16.07
C LYS A 90 9.34 15.35 -15.73
N THR A 91 9.87 16.08 -14.74
CA THR A 91 11.31 16.12 -14.49
C THR A 91 11.72 15.35 -13.24
N GLY A 92 10.77 15.02 -12.35
CA GLY A 92 11.07 14.47 -11.05
C GLY A 92 11.75 15.44 -10.08
N LYS A 93 11.90 16.73 -10.47
CA LYS A 93 12.47 17.74 -9.58
C LYS A 93 11.65 17.87 -8.30
N VAL A 94 12.31 17.89 -7.15
CA VAL A 94 11.67 18.14 -5.87
C VAL A 94 11.14 19.58 -5.86
N LEU A 95 9.83 19.72 -5.72
CA LEU A 95 9.13 21.00 -5.61
C LEU A 95 8.88 21.39 -4.14
N HIS A 96 8.69 20.39 -3.29
CA HIS A 96 8.42 20.57 -1.87
C HIS A 96 8.83 19.34 -1.08
N THR A 97 9.20 19.53 0.18
CA THR A 97 9.54 18.46 1.11
C THR A 97 8.81 18.69 2.42
N VAL A 98 8.19 17.64 2.93
CA VAL A 98 7.51 17.62 4.22
C VAL A 98 8.16 16.56 5.09
N VAL A 99 8.48 16.90 6.35
CA VAL A 99 8.85 15.92 7.37
C VAL A 99 7.58 15.48 8.07
N THR A 100 7.29 14.18 8.06
CA THR A 100 6.10 13.61 8.67
C THR A 100 6.39 13.13 10.09
N GLN A 101 5.34 12.92 10.87
CA GLN A 101 5.43 12.34 12.22
C GLN A 101 5.19 10.82 12.22
N SER A 102 4.86 10.26 11.08
CA SER A 102 4.71 8.82 10.91
C SER A 102 6.05 8.09 11.05
N LYS A 103 5.98 6.81 11.39
CA LYS A 103 7.13 5.93 11.50
C LYS A 103 6.84 4.61 10.81
N ASN A 104 7.76 4.16 9.98
CA ASN A 104 7.61 2.94 9.21
C ASN A 104 6.37 3.00 8.29
N THR A 105 6.29 4.07 7.51
CA THR A 105 5.17 4.32 6.60
C THR A 105 5.16 3.31 5.47
N SER A 106 4.07 2.57 5.33
CA SER A 106 3.87 1.56 4.29
C SER A 106 2.76 1.91 3.30
N GLY A 107 2.14 3.05 3.45
CA GLY A 107 1.16 3.55 2.52
C GLY A 107 0.91 5.02 2.77
N GLY A 108 0.59 5.77 1.73
CA GLY A 108 0.32 7.17 1.89
C GLY A 108 -0.43 7.77 0.72
N VAL A 109 -1.17 8.84 1.00
CA VAL A 109 -1.93 9.54 -0.03
C VAL A 109 -2.00 11.04 0.26
N TYR A 110 -2.01 11.85 -0.79
CA TYR A 110 -2.41 13.24 -0.73
C TYR A 110 -3.91 13.33 -0.99
N GLY A 111 -4.64 13.95 -0.06
CA GLY A 111 -6.08 14.10 -0.19
C GLY A 111 -6.64 15.16 0.75
N GLY A 112 -7.62 15.96 0.25
CA GLY A 112 -8.25 17.01 1.04
C GLY A 112 -7.30 18.13 1.50
N GLY A 113 -6.15 18.31 0.83
CA GLY A 113 -5.12 19.30 1.18
C GLY A 113 -4.11 18.82 2.23
N PHE A 114 -4.12 17.54 2.57
CA PHE A 114 -3.24 16.93 3.58
C PHE A 114 -2.49 15.74 3.01
N LEU A 115 -1.35 15.44 3.62
CA LEU A 115 -0.69 14.14 3.51
C LEU A 115 -1.26 13.20 4.58
N TRP A 116 -1.58 12.01 4.15
CA TRP A 116 -2.02 10.92 5.01
C TRP A 116 -0.99 9.81 4.92
N SER A 117 -0.50 9.35 6.06
CA SER A 117 0.53 8.31 6.13
C SER A 117 0.04 7.15 6.98
N GLY A 118 0.05 5.96 6.40
CA GLY A 118 -0.25 4.72 7.11
C GLY A 118 1.03 4.12 7.69
N ALA A 119 1.19 4.19 9.00
CA ALA A 119 2.38 3.79 9.71
C ALA A 119 2.25 2.42 10.38
N ASN A 120 3.27 1.59 10.25
CA ASN A 120 3.37 0.30 10.96
C ASN A 120 3.94 0.45 12.38
N GLY A 121 4.44 1.64 12.71
CA GLY A 121 5.18 1.88 13.94
C GLY A 121 6.64 1.41 13.86
N ILE A 122 7.42 1.80 14.84
CA ILE A 122 8.84 1.49 14.88
C ILE A 122 9.03 -0.01 15.08
N SER A 123 9.71 -0.65 14.14
CA SER A 123 9.95 -2.11 14.17
C SER A 123 11.28 -2.51 14.80
N ILE A 124 12.11 -1.53 15.16
CA ILE A 124 13.40 -1.79 15.81
C ILE A 124 13.15 -2.33 17.23
N ARG A 125 13.64 -3.54 17.48
CA ARG A 125 13.56 -4.15 18.79
C ARG A 125 14.31 -3.29 19.81
N ASN A 126 13.66 -2.96 20.96
CA ASN A 126 14.18 -2.11 22.02
C ASN A 126 14.33 -0.62 21.65
N HIS A 127 13.62 -0.12 20.66
CA HIS A 127 13.57 1.33 20.45
C HIS A 127 12.92 2.00 21.67
N PRO A 128 13.46 3.15 22.16
CA PRO A 128 12.96 3.82 23.36
C PRO A 128 11.53 4.35 23.20
N ASP A 129 11.15 4.71 21.96
CA ASP A 129 9.80 5.20 21.68
C ASP A 129 8.83 4.03 21.49
N PRO A 130 7.61 4.15 22.02
CA PRO A 130 6.59 3.14 21.80
C PRO A 130 6.25 3.03 20.31
N PRO A 131 5.95 1.83 19.82
CA PRO A 131 5.49 1.65 18.45
C PRO A 131 4.12 2.35 18.29
N VAL A 132 4.12 3.47 17.59
CA VAL A 132 2.90 4.21 17.26
C VAL A 132 2.53 3.87 15.83
N ASN A 133 1.52 3.03 15.68
CA ASN A 133 0.96 2.65 14.39
C ASN A 133 -0.38 3.33 14.14
N GLY A 134 -0.76 3.45 12.91
CA GLY A 134 -2.03 4.03 12.52
C GLY A 134 -1.93 4.98 11.34
N ILE A 135 -2.93 5.81 11.21
CA ILE A 135 -3.01 6.80 10.14
C ILE A 135 -2.73 8.18 10.71
N PHE A 136 -1.76 8.87 10.12
CA PHE A 136 -1.36 10.22 10.45
C PHE A 136 -1.88 11.18 9.39
N GLN A 137 -2.46 12.30 9.83
CA GLN A 137 -2.80 13.44 8.99
C GLN A 137 -1.79 14.55 9.25
N THR A 138 -1.07 14.95 8.20
CA THR A 138 -0.02 15.97 8.28
C THR A 138 -0.34 17.08 7.27
N ASP A 139 -0.22 18.34 7.67
CA ASP A 139 -0.33 19.46 6.74
C ASP A 139 0.95 19.60 5.89
N LEU A 140 0.89 20.44 4.88
CA LEU A 140 2.04 20.61 3.96
C LEU A 140 3.22 21.37 4.58
N ASN A 141 3.11 21.82 5.83
CA ASN A 141 4.22 22.40 6.60
C ASN A 141 4.85 21.39 7.59
N GLY A 142 4.36 20.14 7.59
CA GLY A 142 4.86 19.09 8.46
C GLY A 142 4.20 19.01 9.84
N LYS A 143 3.16 19.81 10.09
CA LYS A 143 2.43 19.75 11.36
C LYS A 143 1.45 18.59 11.35
N GLN A 144 1.56 17.70 12.33
CA GLN A 144 0.55 16.67 12.57
C GLN A 144 -0.77 17.33 13.00
N ILE A 145 -1.82 17.09 12.22
CA ILE A 145 -3.16 17.61 12.47
C ILE A 145 -3.95 16.63 13.31
N SER A 146 -3.89 15.36 12.95
CA SER A 146 -4.56 14.28 13.68
C SER A 146 -3.84 12.96 13.48
N TRP A 147 -4.18 12.02 14.35
CA TRP A 147 -3.72 10.63 14.29
C TRP A 147 -4.78 9.71 14.85
N ARG A 148 -4.90 8.53 14.28
CA ARG A 148 -5.72 7.45 14.84
C ARG A 148 -5.04 6.12 14.62
N GLN A 149 -5.00 5.32 15.67
CA GLN A 149 -4.64 3.92 15.54
C GLN A 149 -5.68 3.22 14.64
N ILE A 150 -5.23 2.30 13.78
CA ILE A 150 -6.15 1.50 12.99
C ILE A 150 -6.93 0.62 13.97
N PRO A 151 -8.28 0.73 14.00
CA PRO A 151 -9.07 0.22 15.11
C PRO A 151 -9.14 -1.31 15.20
N PHE A 152 -8.50 -2.05 14.29
CA PHE A 152 -8.72 -3.49 14.16
C PHE A 152 -7.42 -4.29 13.99
N GLY A 153 -6.34 -3.86 14.60
CA GLY A 153 -5.12 -4.67 14.71
C GLY A 153 -5.00 -5.30 16.11
N PRO A 154 -4.38 -6.45 16.26
CA PRO A 154 -3.99 -6.94 17.56
C PRO A 154 -3.13 -5.90 18.26
N LYS A 155 -3.44 -5.62 19.51
CA LYS A 155 -2.77 -4.59 20.31
C LYS A 155 -1.24 -4.75 20.35
N ASP A 156 -0.79 -5.99 20.31
CA ASP A 156 0.62 -6.36 20.47
C ASP A 156 1.38 -6.55 19.12
N ASP A 157 0.65 -6.53 18.00
CA ASP A 157 1.18 -6.82 16.67
C ASP A 157 1.19 -5.59 15.76
N GLY A 158 0.80 -4.45 16.32
CA GLY A 158 0.69 -3.18 15.63
C GLY A 158 -0.13 -3.30 14.35
N GLY A 159 -1.40 -2.96 14.38
CA GLY A 159 -2.18 -2.92 13.14
C GLY A 159 -1.41 -2.17 12.07
N SER A 160 -1.25 -2.74 10.88
CA SER A 160 -0.49 -2.12 9.81
C SER A 160 -1.41 -1.66 8.68
N CYS A 161 -1.04 -0.52 8.09
CA CYS A 161 -1.66 0.06 6.91
C CYS A 161 -0.65 0.02 5.77
N HIS A 162 -0.90 -0.80 4.76
CA HIS A 162 0.03 -1.02 3.65
C HIS A 162 -0.39 -0.36 2.35
N GLY A 163 -1.31 0.53 2.38
CA GLY A 163 -1.72 1.30 1.21
C GLY A 163 -2.84 2.25 1.56
N MET A 164 -2.85 3.41 0.92
CA MET A 164 -3.88 4.42 1.13
C MET A 164 -4.30 5.06 -0.19
N ALA A 165 -5.59 5.40 -0.29
CA ALA A 165 -6.12 6.14 -1.42
C ALA A 165 -7.12 7.20 -0.98
N TRP A 166 -7.38 8.16 -1.86
CA TRP A 166 -8.36 9.22 -1.65
C TRP A 166 -9.40 9.18 -2.77
N ASP A 167 -10.69 9.09 -2.41
CA ASP A 167 -11.77 8.99 -3.40
C ASP A 167 -12.40 10.36 -3.76
N GLY A 168 -11.78 11.45 -3.34
CA GLY A 168 -12.30 12.81 -3.47
C GLY A 168 -12.94 13.33 -2.18
N SER A 169 -13.32 12.47 -1.26
CA SER A 169 -14.00 12.82 0.00
C SER A 169 -13.60 11.97 1.21
N LYS A 170 -13.23 10.73 0.97
CA LYS A 170 -12.94 9.72 1.99
C LYS A 170 -11.56 9.11 1.79
N LEU A 171 -11.01 8.58 2.88
CA LEU A 171 -9.82 7.76 2.85
C LEU A 171 -10.17 6.31 2.61
N TRP A 172 -9.38 5.65 1.78
CA TRP A 172 -9.29 4.21 1.73
C TRP A 172 -7.97 3.78 2.33
N ALA A 173 -7.97 2.68 3.07
CA ALA A 173 -6.77 2.10 3.64
C ALA A 173 -6.81 0.58 3.51
N TYR A 174 -5.68 -0.01 3.17
CA TYR A 174 -5.50 -1.45 3.29
C TYR A 174 -5.03 -1.77 4.70
N ALA A 175 -5.94 -2.28 5.51
CA ALA A 175 -5.68 -2.77 6.85
C ALA A 175 -5.23 -4.24 6.74
N ASN A 176 -3.93 -4.48 6.59
CA ASN A 176 -3.41 -5.79 6.23
C ASN A 176 -3.67 -6.87 7.30
N ARG A 177 -3.71 -6.52 8.57
CA ARG A 177 -4.04 -7.45 9.66
C ARG A 177 -5.51 -7.83 9.68
N LEU A 178 -6.36 -6.94 9.19
CA LEU A 178 -7.78 -7.20 9.01
C LEU A 178 -8.07 -7.96 7.70
N GLU A 179 -7.09 -8.00 6.80
CA GLU A 179 -7.26 -8.50 5.43
C GLU A 179 -8.43 -7.80 4.72
N ALA A 180 -8.47 -6.47 4.82
CA ALA A 180 -9.56 -5.68 4.25
C ALA A 180 -9.09 -4.30 3.76
N LEU A 181 -9.75 -3.86 2.68
CA LEU A 181 -9.78 -2.46 2.30
C LEU A 181 -10.92 -1.81 3.08
N ILE A 182 -10.62 -0.76 3.82
CA ILE A 182 -11.60 -0.02 4.60
C ILE A 182 -11.70 1.41 4.09
N ARG A 183 -12.94 1.93 4.05
CA ARG A 183 -13.18 3.34 3.76
C ARG A 183 -13.50 4.09 5.04
N ILE A 184 -12.80 5.20 5.24
CA ILE A 184 -12.80 5.96 6.50
C ILE A 184 -13.24 7.40 6.21
N ASP A 185 -14.17 7.91 6.99
CA ASP A 185 -14.47 9.34 7.02
C ASP A 185 -13.32 10.09 7.70
N PRO A 186 -12.64 11.02 7.04
CA PRO A 186 -11.45 11.67 7.58
C PRO A 186 -11.73 12.63 8.75
N LYS A 187 -12.98 13.02 8.97
CA LYS A 187 -13.39 13.91 10.07
C LYS A 187 -13.84 13.14 11.30
N SER A 188 -14.73 12.17 11.10
CA SER A 188 -15.29 11.38 12.20
C SER A 188 -14.47 10.12 12.52
N TRP A 189 -13.59 9.70 11.61
CA TRP A 189 -12.82 8.46 11.67
C TRP A 189 -13.69 7.19 11.67
N GLN A 190 -14.94 7.32 11.28
CA GLN A 190 -15.83 6.17 11.15
C GLN A 190 -15.53 5.40 9.87
N VAL A 191 -15.46 4.09 9.99
CA VAL A 191 -15.42 3.18 8.85
C VAL A 191 -16.85 3.01 8.34
N ASP A 192 -17.08 3.32 7.07
CA ASP A 192 -18.40 3.23 6.43
C ASP A 192 -18.48 2.19 5.32
N TRP A 193 -17.33 1.61 4.91
CA TRP A 193 -17.27 0.56 3.91
C TRP A 193 -16.11 -0.40 4.17
N LEU A 194 -16.29 -1.66 3.79
CA LEU A 194 -15.26 -2.68 3.93
C LEU A 194 -15.33 -3.66 2.76
N ILE A 195 -14.18 -3.94 2.16
CA ILE A 195 -13.98 -4.98 1.15
C ILE A 195 -13.01 -6.00 1.72
N PRO A 196 -13.44 -7.24 1.99
CA PRO A 196 -12.52 -8.30 2.37
C PRO A 196 -11.53 -8.57 1.23
N VAL A 197 -10.25 -8.60 1.55
CA VAL A 197 -9.21 -9.03 0.63
C VAL A 197 -8.51 -10.24 1.22
N THR A 198 -7.94 -11.07 0.39
CA THR A 198 -7.22 -12.24 0.85
C THR A 198 -5.76 -12.11 0.44
N ASN A 199 -4.85 -12.44 1.35
CA ASN A 199 -3.42 -12.53 1.05
C ASN A 199 -3.10 -13.70 0.09
N GLU A 200 -4.11 -14.36 -0.41
CA GLU A 200 -4.02 -15.47 -1.36
C GLU A 200 -3.49 -15.05 -2.72
N ILE A 201 -3.58 -13.75 -3.04
CA ILE A 201 -3.09 -13.18 -4.32
C ILE A 201 -1.61 -12.76 -4.20
N GLY A 202 -0.99 -13.00 -3.07
CA GLY A 202 0.37 -12.59 -2.77
C GLY A 202 0.44 -11.46 -1.74
N ARG A 203 1.63 -10.87 -1.56
CA ARG A 203 1.79 -9.75 -0.65
C ARG A 203 1.11 -8.52 -1.22
N LEU A 204 0.08 -8.05 -0.51
CA LEU A 204 -0.67 -6.86 -0.90
C LEU A 204 -0.01 -5.60 -0.31
N HIS A 205 0.11 -4.57 -1.15
CA HIS A 205 0.74 -3.29 -0.83
C HIS A 205 -0.17 -2.12 -1.15
N GLY A 206 0.40 -1.08 -1.75
CA GLY A 206 -0.23 0.18 -2.07
C GLY A 206 -1.52 0.05 -2.85
N ILE A 207 -2.37 1.05 -2.70
CA ILE A 207 -3.68 1.10 -3.35
C ILE A 207 -3.94 2.45 -4.00
N THR A 208 -4.76 2.47 -5.05
CA THR A 208 -5.32 3.70 -5.60
C THR A 208 -6.79 3.56 -5.93
N TYR A 209 -7.53 4.65 -5.77
CA TYR A 209 -8.95 4.73 -6.16
C TYR A 209 -9.09 5.13 -7.63
N ASP A 210 -9.97 4.45 -8.34
CA ASP A 210 -10.29 4.70 -9.74
C ASP A 210 -11.78 4.49 -10.00
N ASN A 211 -12.55 5.58 -9.99
CA ASN A 211 -13.94 5.62 -10.44
C ASN A 211 -14.82 4.43 -10.00
N GLY A 212 -14.87 4.17 -8.70
CA GLY A 212 -15.65 3.05 -8.14
C GLY A 212 -14.89 1.72 -8.08
N SER A 213 -13.61 1.73 -8.37
CA SER A 213 -12.70 0.59 -8.20
C SER A 213 -11.53 0.97 -7.31
N ILE A 214 -10.91 -0.04 -6.70
CA ILE A 214 -9.60 0.07 -6.05
C ILE A 214 -8.63 -0.83 -6.79
N TRP A 215 -7.52 -0.26 -7.25
CA TRP A 215 -6.35 -1.01 -7.68
C TRP A 215 -5.46 -1.25 -6.48
N GLN A 216 -4.98 -2.46 -6.30
CA GLN A 216 -4.07 -2.85 -5.24
C GLN A 216 -2.85 -3.54 -5.81
N VAL A 217 -1.68 -3.12 -5.37
CA VAL A 217 -0.42 -3.79 -5.68
C VAL A 217 -0.43 -5.16 -5.01
N CYS A 218 -0.17 -6.18 -5.81
CA CYS A 218 0.16 -7.51 -5.33
C CYS A 218 1.55 -7.88 -5.81
N GLY A 219 2.35 -8.35 -4.89
CA GLY A 219 3.68 -8.82 -5.19
C GLY A 219 3.98 -10.04 -4.34
N THR A 220 4.68 -11.00 -4.87
CA THR A 220 5.02 -12.16 -4.09
C THR A 220 6.47 -12.08 -3.67
N GLN A 221 6.71 -12.16 -2.38
CA GLN A 221 8.03 -12.42 -1.82
C GLN A 221 8.27 -13.92 -1.59
N LYS A 222 7.28 -14.77 -1.94
CA LYS A 222 7.34 -16.21 -1.78
C LYS A 222 6.94 -16.88 -3.08
N PRO A 223 7.90 -17.21 -3.94
CA PRO A 223 7.64 -17.90 -5.21
C PRO A 223 6.86 -19.20 -5.05
N ASP A 224 6.95 -19.83 -3.90
CA ASP A 224 6.35 -21.14 -3.60
C ASP A 224 4.84 -21.08 -3.37
N VAL A 225 4.28 -19.91 -3.06
CA VAL A 225 2.87 -19.80 -2.70
C VAL A 225 1.96 -19.70 -3.91
N ILE A 226 2.45 -19.23 -5.06
CA ILE A 226 1.60 -18.94 -6.21
C ILE A 226 2.02 -19.69 -7.48
N GLY A 227 3.02 -20.52 -7.46
CA GLY A 227 3.50 -21.23 -8.66
C GLY A 227 3.95 -20.28 -9.77
N TYR A 228 4.46 -19.11 -9.40
CA TYR A 228 5.10 -18.19 -10.31
C TYR A 228 6.54 -18.64 -10.54
N ASP A 229 6.98 -18.58 -11.77
CA ASP A 229 8.36 -18.83 -12.19
C ASP A 229 9.33 -17.73 -11.69
N GLY A 230 8.91 -16.93 -10.74
CA GLY A 230 9.66 -15.82 -10.16
C GLY A 230 8.75 -14.73 -9.61
N TYR A 231 9.35 -13.70 -9.05
CA TYR A 231 8.65 -12.49 -8.59
C TYR A 231 8.00 -11.77 -9.78
N THR A 232 6.74 -11.97 -9.97
CA THR A 232 5.98 -11.18 -10.93
C THR A 232 5.12 -10.22 -10.13
N PRO A 233 5.47 -8.93 -10.07
CA PRO A 233 4.59 -7.94 -9.49
C PRO A 233 3.28 -7.91 -10.28
N GLY A 234 2.21 -7.53 -9.63
CA GLY A 234 0.90 -7.47 -10.24
C GLY A 234 0.02 -6.42 -9.61
N LEU A 235 -1.15 -6.26 -10.20
CA LEU A 235 -2.23 -5.47 -9.63
C LEU A 235 -3.50 -6.32 -9.57
N VAL A 236 -4.29 -6.08 -8.54
CA VAL A 236 -5.67 -6.60 -8.44
C VAL A 236 -6.62 -5.42 -8.45
N ARG A 237 -7.66 -5.50 -9.23
CA ARG A 237 -8.74 -4.52 -9.22
C ARG A 237 -9.95 -5.07 -8.48
N TYR A 238 -10.43 -4.29 -7.52
CA TYR A 238 -11.66 -4.56 -6.77
C TYR A 238 -12.75 -3.60 -7.23
N ASP A 239 -13.93 -4.13 -7.52
CA ASP A 239 -15.14 -3.34 -7.69
C ASP A 239 -15.72 -3.00 -6.31
N ILE A 240 -15.83 -1.71 -6.01
CA ILE A 240 -16.27 -1.24 -4.70
C ILE A 240 -17.71 -1.66 -4.41
N LYS A 241 -18.59 -1.60 -5.41
CA LYS A 241 -20.00 -1.89 -5.23
C LYS A 241 -20.26 -3.33 -4.86
N SER A 242 -19.61 -4.26 -5.53
CA SER A 242 -19.74 -5.69 -5.26
C SER A 242 -18.82 -6.20 -4.14
N GLY A 243 -17.77 -5.45 -3.80
CA GLY A 243 -16.75 -5.86 -2.85
C GLY A 243 -15.90 -7.04 -3.33
N LYS A 244 -15.79 -7.24 -4.65
CA LYS A 244 -15.09 -8.40 -5.23
C LYS A 244 -13.90 -7.99 -6.06
N ALA A 245 -12.85 -8.82 -6.06
CA ALA A 245 -11.82 -8.76 -7.08
C ALA A 245 -12.44 -9.11 -8.44
N VAL A 246 -12.14 -8.30 -9.45
CA VAL A 246 -12.72 -8.41 -10.80
C VAL A 246 -11.68 -8.60 -11.90
N GLU A 247 -10.42 -8.32 -11.60
CA GLU A 247 -9.34 -8.38 -12.58
C GLU A 247 -7.99 -8.53 -11.90
N VAL A 248 -7.08 -9.24 -12.54
CA VAL A 248 -5.66 -9.33 -12.18
C VAL A 248 -4.82 -8.83 -13.35
N VAL A 249 -3.79 -8.07 -13.06
CA VAL A 249 -2.80 -7.61 -14.03
C VAL A 249 -1.45 -8.19 -13.70
N ASP A 250 -0.85 -8.90 -14.64
CA ASP A 250 0.50 -9.45 -14.53
C ASP A 250 1.49 -8.56 -15.24
N PHE A 251 2.54 -8.14 -14.55
CA PHE A 251 3.60 -7.39 -15.19
C PHE A 251 4.48 -8.31 -16.04
N VAL A 252 4.88 -7.83 -17.21
CA VAL A 252 5.82 -8.56 -18.06
C VAL A 252 7.20 -8.62 -17.41
N PRO A 253 8.02 -9.65 -17.69
CA PRO A 253 9.38 -9.75 -17.18
C PRO A 253 10.20 -8.48 -17.43
N GLY A 254 11.04 -8.11 -16.47
CA GLY A 254 11.84 -6.88 -16.51
C GLY A 254 11.10 -5.63 -16.01
N SER A 255 9.85 -5.75 -15.56
CA SER A 255 9.15 -4.69 -14.85
C SER A 255 9.72 -4.47 -13.45
N CYS A 256 9.58 -3.23 -12.94
CA CYS A 256 10.01 -2.91 -11.57
C CYS A 256 9.13 -3.59 -10.53
N ASP A 257 9.67 -3.81 -9.34
CA ASP A 257 8.90 -4.26 -8.18
C ASP A 257 8.15 -3.08 -7.57
N ILE A 258 6.85 -3.06 -7.81
CA ILE A 258 5.99 -1.95 -7.41
C ILE A 258 5.62 -2.08 -5.95
N HIS A 259 5.81 -0.99 -5.17
CA HIS A 259 5.35 -0.92 -3.78
C HIS A 259 4.04 -0.16 -3.65
N ASP A 260 3.85 0.88 -4.43
CA ASP A 260 2.58 1.60 -4.43
C ASP A 260 2.20 2.08 -5.83
N VAL A 261 0.94 2.41 -6.00
CA VAL A 261 0.34 2.77 -7.26
C VAL A 261 -0.58 3.97 -7.11
N THR A 262 -0.61 4.83 -8.11
CA THR A 262 -1.53 5.96 -8.20
C THR A 262 -2.07 6.11 -9.61
N ILE A 263 -3.14 6.91 -9.75
CA ILE A 263 -3.73 7.19 -11.06
C ILE A 263 -3.79 8.71 -11.29
N HIS A 264 -3.43 9.14 -12.48
CA HIS A 264 -3.54 10.53 -12.91
C HIS A 264 -4.01 10.59 -14.36
N ASN A 265 -5.11 11.29 -14.59
CA ASN A 265 -5.73 11.41 -15.94
C ASN A 265 -5.95 10.05 -16.62
N GLY A 266 -6.41 9.05 -15.87
CA GLY A 266 -6.66 7.69 -16.38
C GLY A 266 -5.41 6.84 -16.62
N GLN A 267 -4.22 7.37 -16.36
CA GLN A 267 -2.96 6.65 -16.47
C GLN A 267 -2.49 6.18 -15.10
N LEU A 268 -2.12 4.91 -15.00
CA LEU A 268 -1.50 4.33 -13.80
C LEU A 268 -0.01 4.67 -13.74
N TYR A 269 0.44 5.00 -12.54
CA TYR A 269 1.83 5.22 -12.19
C TYR A 269 2.16 4.42 -10.93
N GLY A 270 3.41 4.10 -10.74
CA GLY A 270 3.87 3.40 -9.55
C GLY A 270 5.22 3.92 -9.07
N VAL A 271 5.57 3.47 -7.90
CA VAL A 271 6.90 3.68 -7.33
C VAL A 271 7.48 2.33 -6.89
N ASP A 272 8.76 2.12 -7.15
CA ASP A 272 9.50 1.03 -6.54
C ASP A 272 10.18 1.49 -5.25
N ALA A 273 10.51 0.53 -4.39
CA ALA A 273 11.04 0.85 -3.08
C ALA A 273 12.46 1.43 -3.14
N GLY A 274 13.22 1.11 -4.18
CA GLY A 274 14.62 1.47 -4.23
C GLY A 274 15.45 0.76 -3.14
N GLU A 275 16.51 1.42 -2.69
CA GLU A 275 17.40 0.90 -1.66
C GLU A 275 16.92 1.28 -0.27
N HIS A 276 16.71 0.27 0.58
CA HIS A 276 16.25 0.50 1.96
C HIS A 276 17.42 0.95 2.85
N PRO A 277 17.32 2.06 3.55
CA PRO A 277 18.33 2.45 4.53
C PRO A 277 18.53 1.37 5.60
N GLY A 278 19.75 0.84 5.69
CA GLY A 278 20.12 -0.17 6.67
C GLY A 278 19.73 -1.63 6.34
N TRP A 279 19.15 -1.88 5.18
CA TRP A 279 18.91 -3.25 4.72
C TRP A 279 19.92 -3.64 3.64
N PRO A 280 20.54 -4.82 3.74
CA PRO A 280 21.44 -5.29 2.70
C PRO A 280 20.63 -5.56 1.43
N ILE A 281 21.23 -5.20 0.29
CA ILE A 281 20.72 -5.60 -1.02
C ILE A 281 20.73 -7.13 -1.07
N GLU A 282 19.55 -7.75 -1.19
CA GLU A 282 19.48 -9.19 -1.28
C GLU A 282 19.68 -9.65 -2.73
N ASP A 283 20.76 -10.40 -2.96
CA ASP A 283 21.10 -11.00 -4.27
C ASP A 283 19.95 -11.78 -4.93
N LYS A 284 19.03 -12.31 -4.14
CA LYS A 284 17.88 -13.06 -4.66
C LYS A 284 17.01 -12.24 -5.59
N PHE A 285 16.90 -10.93 -5.37
CA PHE A 285 16.10 -10.05 -6.21
C PHE A 285 16.82 -9.70 -7.51
N ALA A 286 18.14 -9.49 -7.45
CA ALA A 286 18.95 -9.31 -8.66
C ALA A 286 18.84 -10.53 -9.58
N ARG A 287 18.80 -11.73 -9.02
CA ARG A 287 18.61 -12.98 -9.78
C ARG A 287 17.24 -13.13 -10.40
N ALA A 288 16.21 -12.51 -9.83
CA ALA A 288 14.87 -12.53 -10.39
C ALA A 288 14.67 -11.54 -11.55
N GLY A 289 15.70 -10.78 -11.91
CA GLY A 289 15.64 -9.84 -13.04
C GLY A 289 14.88 -8.55 -12.74
N PHE A 290 14.69 -8.20 -11.48
CA PHE A 290 14.05 -6.95 -11.08
C PHE A 290 15.06 -5.82 -10.98
N PRO A 291 14.96 -4.79 -11.83
CA PRO A 291 15.96 -3.72 -11.90
C PRO A 291 15.87 -2.72 -10.74
N HIS A 292 14.86 -2.77 -9.88
CA HIS A 292 14.71 -1.83 -8.77
C HIS A 292 15.86 -1.90 -7.77
N LEU A 293 16.39 -3.08 -7.52
CA LEU A 293 17.52 -3.29 -6.61
C LEU A 293 18.85 -2.79 -7.16
N ASN A 294 18.89 -2.47 -8.44
CA ASN A 294 20.02 -1.80 -9.07
C ASN A 294 19.88 -0.27 -9.05
N SER A 295 18.90 0.26 -8.32
CA SER A 295 18.77 1.69 -8.10
C SER A 295 19.77 2.11 -7.02
N PRO A 296 20.86 2.78 -7.36
CA PRO A 296 21.95 3.02 -6.41
C PRO A 296 21.60 4.07 -5.36
N SER A 297 20.46 4.74 -5.47
CA SER A 297 20.17 5.92 -4.64
C SER A 297 18.70 6.14 -4.33
N GLY A 298 17.80 5.29 -4.75
CA GLY A 298 16.36 5.43 -4.55
C GLY A 298 15.58 4.69 -5.61
N GLY A 299 14.27 4.59 -5.42
CA GLY A 299 13.37 4.00 -6.39
C GLY A 299 13.10 4.91 -7.59
N TYR A 300 12.36 4.36 -8.53
CA TYR A 300 11.88 5.12 -9.68
C TYR A 300 10.38 5.37 -9.55
N VAL A 301 9.94 6.53 -10.02
CA VAL A 301 8.57 6.68 -10.51
C VAL A 301 8.52 6.12 -11.92
N PHE A 302 7.50 5.34 -12.20
CA PHE A 302 7.29 4.77 -13.52
C PHE A 302 5.83 4.83 -13.94
N LYS A 303 5.64 4.85 -15.24
CA LYS A 303 4.36 4.71 -15.90
C LYS A 303 4.02 3.22 -16.03
N ILE A 304 2.75 2.87 -15.90
CA ILE A 304 2.23 1.52 -16.03
C ILE A 304 1.28 1.51 -17.23
N ASP A 305 1.64 0.81 -18.28
CA ASP A 305 0.81 0.64 -19.46
C ASP A 305 0.16 -0.75 -19.44
N LEU A 306 -1.18 -0.77 -19.43
CA LEU A 306 -1.98 -1.99 -19.57
C LEU A 306 -1.97 -2.42 -21.05
N ILE A 307 -1.67 -3.71 -21.32
CA ILE A 307 -1.51 -4.26 -22.69
C ILE A 307 -2.27 -5.57 -22.86
#